data_48ebafb34d44eb6c488f1a89a5524212
#
_entry.id   48ebafb34d44eb6c488f1a89a5524212
#
_cell.length_a   1.000
_cell.length_b   1.000
_cell.length_c   1.000
_cell.angle_alpha   90.00
_cell.angle_beta   90.00
_cell.angle_gamma   90.00
#
_symmetry.space_group_name_H-M   'P 1'
#
loop_
_entity.id
_entity.type
_entity.pdbx_description
1 polymer ?
#
loop_
_entity_poly.entity_id
_entity_poly.type
_entity_poly.pdbx_seq_one_letter_code
_entity_poly.pdbx_strand_id
1 'polypeptide(L)'
;MDYTMKKLAAAMLVAGLSVAATAQAQTAEDVKVGFAGPMTGAQAHYGKDFQNGVVLAVEDFNATKPVIGGKPIRIVLDSADDQADPRTGTTVAQKLVDDNVKGMLGHFNSGTTIPASRIYANAGIPEIAMATAPEYTTQGYKTAFRMMTSDTQQGSVAGEFAVKTLKMKKIAIVDDRTAYGQGLADQFEKAAKASGGTIVDREFANDKAVDFKAILTKLKSMNPDLVYYGGADSQAGPMVKQMKTLGMRAPLMAGEMVKTDTFLKIAGNAADGTVASLAGLPLDEMPGGAAYVAKYKARFNEDVQTYSPYAYDGAMAMFTAMKTANSTDPAKYLPLLAKTDMAGVTSKQLAYDSKGDLKNGGITLYKVVDGKWTTLQSVGGK
;
A
#
# COMPACT_ATOMS: atom_id res chain seq x y z
N MET A 1 -46.03 55.14 -54.50
CA MET A 1 -44.66 55.04 -53.90
C MET A 1 -44.87 54.63 -52.49
N ASP A 2 -44.23 53.53 -52.05
CA ASP A 2 -44.08 53.04 -50.70
C ASP A 2 -45.06 52.01 -50.10
N TYR A 3 -45.30 50.96 -50.84
CA TYR A 3 -45.85 49.77 -50.20
C TYR A 3 -44.92 48.52 -50.31
N THR A 4 -43.85 48.66 -51.14
CA THR A 4 -42.91 47.57 -51.45
C THR A 4 -41.65 47.56 -50.55
N MET A 5 -41.33 48.64 -49.85
CA MET A 5 -40.11 48.72 -49.04
C MET A 5 -40.32 48.26 -47.58
N LYS A 6 -41.59 48.16 -47.13
CA LYS A 6 -41.87 47.66 -45.72
C LYS A 6 -41.93 46.14 -45.58
N LYS A 7 -41.95 45.39 -46.70
CA LYS A 7 -41.96 43.92 -46.69
C LYS A 7 -40.56 43.29 -46.78
N LEU A 8 -39.54 44.06 -47.19
CA LEU A 8 -38.16 43.53 -47.21
C LEU A 8 -37.43 43.70 -45.87
N ALA A 9 -37.84 44.58 -44.98
CA ALA A 9 -37.23 44.77 -43.67
C ALA A 9 -37.70 43.73 -42.62
N ALA A 10 -38.84 43.07 -42.85
CA ALA A 10 -39.37 42.04 -41.94
C ALA A 10 -38.85 40.64 -42.25
N ALA A 11 -38.28 40.42 -43.43
CA ALA A 11 -37.74 39.12 -43.83
C ALA A 11 -36.26 38.89 -43.43
N MET A 12 -35.51 39.95 -43.06
CA MET A 12 -34.11 39.82 -42.60
C MET A 12 -33.95 39.71 -41.06
N LEU A 13 -35.03 39.80 -40.31
CA LEU A 13 -34.97 39.67 -38.81
C LEU A 13 -35.33 38.30 -38.29
N VAL A 14 -35.70 37.35 -39.15
CA VAL A 14 -36.05 35.95 -38.75
C VAL A 14 -34.95 34.94 -39.11
N ALA A 15 -33.94 35.35 -39.87
CA ALA A 15 -32.81 34.41 -40.23
C ALA A 15 -31.63 34.48 -39.25
N GLY A 16 -31.73 35.24 -38.15
CA GLY A 16 -30.65 35.45 -37.18
C GLY A 16 -30.80 34.64 -35.87
N LEU A 17 -31.83 33.82 -35.71
CA LEU A 17 -32.02 32.99 -34.55
C LEU A 17 -31.96 31.51 -34.95
N SER A 18 -30.97 30.86 -34.42
CA SER A 18 -30.90 29.40 -34.17
C SER A 18 -29.67 28.72 -34.74
N VAL A 19 -28.50 29.10 -34.24
CA VAL A 19 -27.49 28.10 -33.91
C VAL A 19 -27.01 28.40 -32.51
N ALA A 20 -27.90 28.34 -31.55
CA ALA A 20 -27.53 27.93 -30.22
C ALA A 20 -27.20 26.45 -30.35
N ALA A 21 -25.97 26.15 -30.73
CA ALA A 21 -25.42 24.81 -30.54
C ALA A 21 -25.60 24.49 -29.07
N THR A 22 -26.61 23.70 -28.74
CA THR A 22 -26.70 23.01 -27.45
C THR A 22 -25.41 22.21 -27.37
N ALA A 23 -24.40 22.77 -26.71
CA ALA A 23 -23.27 22.02 -26.26
C ALA A 23 -23.87 21.01 -25.27
N GLN A 24 -24.29 19.87 -25.81
CA GLN A 24 -24.73 18.73 -25.02
C GLN A 24 -23.50 18.37 -24.19
N ALA A 25 -23.53 18.69 -22.90
CA ALA A 25 -22.46 18.33 -22.01
C ALA A 25 -22.31 16.81 -22.13
N GLN A 26 -21.27 16.38 -22.84
CA GLN A 26 -20.98 14.97 -23.04
C GLN A 26 -20.80 14.36 -21.66
N THR A 27 -21.69 13.44 -21.27
CA THR A 27 -21.59 12.72 -19.98
C THR A 27 -20.28 11.97 -19.95
N ALA A 28 -19.55 12.11 -18.84
CA ALA A 28 -18.27 11.41 -18.69
C ALA A 28 -18.48 9.88 -18.76
N GLU A 29 -17.63 9.21 -19.52
CA GLU A 29 -17.59 7.74 -19.61
C GLU A 29 -16.97 7.16 -18.32
N ASP A 30 -17.66 6.22 -17.69
CA ASP A 30 -17.13 5.54 -16.50
C ASP A 30 -16.03 4.55 -16.90
N VAL A 31 -14.86 4.70 -16.24
CA VAL A 31 -13.70 3.81 -16.39
C VAL A 31 -13.51 3.08 -15.08
N LYS A 32 -13.79 1.80 -15.06
CA LYS A 32 -13.63 0.97 -13.86
C LYS A 32 -12.15 0.72 -13.56
N VAL A 33 -11.74 0.96 -12.31
CA VAL A 33 -10.45 0.56 -11.74
C VAL A 33 -10.74 -0.33 -10.54
N GLY A 34 -10.12 -1.51 -10.51
CA GLY A 34 -10.32 -2.46 -9.43
C GLY A 34 -9.58 -2.05 -8.16
N PHE A 35 -10.18 -2.37 -7.02
CA PHE A 35 -9.54 -2.35 -5.72
C PHE A 35 -9.77 -3.68 -5.01
N ALA A 36 -8.73 -4.25 -4.38
CA ALA A 36 -8.87 -5.38 -3.48
C ALA A 36 -7.95 -5.25 -2.26
N GLY A 37 -8.47 -5.63 -1.12
CA GLY A 37 -7.76 -5.69 0.14
C GLY A 37 -8.64 -6.26 1.25
N PRO A 38 -8.11 -6.47 2.47
CA PRO A 38 -8.86 -7.03 3.58
C PRO A 38 -9.83 -5.98 4.16
N MET A 39 -11.09 -5.99 3.71
CA MET A 39 -12.11 -5.04 4.16
C MET A 39 -12.86 -5.55 5.40
N THR A 40 -12.75 -6.84 5.71
CA THR A 40 -13.32 -7.48 6.89
C THR A 40 -12.28 -8.28 7.68
N GLY A 41 -12.66 -8.73 8.89
CA GLY A 41 -11.78 -9.53 9.76
C GLY A 41 -10.73 -8.71 10.53
N ALA A 42 -9.73 -9.40 11.08
CA ALA A 42 -8.72 -8.82 11.96
C ALA A 42 -7.82 -7.78 11.27
N GLN A 43 -7.75 -7.80 9.94
CA GLN A 43 -6.92 -6.92 9.13
C GLN A 43 -7.71 -5.80 8.44
N ALA A 44 -9.01 -5.64 8.75
CA ALA A 44 -9.87 -4.64 8.12
C ALA A 44 -9.38 -3.19 8.25
N HIS A 45 -8.69 -2.87 9.34
CA HIS A 45 -8.14 -1.53 9.55
C HIS A 45 -7.03 -1.18 8.53
N TYR A 46 -6.21 -2.16 8.09
CA TYR A 46 -5.26 -1.95 7.01
C TYR A 46 -5.96 -1.71 5.67
N GLY A 47 -6.94 -2.59 5.34
CA GLY A 47 -7.70 -2.47 4.11
C GLY A 47 -8.46 -1.15 4.01
N LYS A 48 -9.03 -0.69 5.13
CA LYS A 48 -9.73 0.60 5.20
C LYS A 48 -8.80 1.79 4.94
N ASP A 49 -7.64 1.85 5.60
CA ASP A 49 -6.66 2.91 5.38
C ASP A 49 -6.14 2.89 3.92
N PHE A 50 -5.84 1.70 3.40
CA PHE A 50 -5.44 1.50 2.01
C PHE A 50 -6.52 2.02 1.04
N GLN A 51 -7.79 1.61 1.21
CA GLN A 51 -8.90 2.04 0.37
C GLN A 51 -9.11 3.55 0.43
N ASN A 52 -9.03 4.16 1.61
CA ASN A 52 -9.18 5.61 1.77
C ASN A 52 -8.16 6.38 0.92
N GLY A 53 -6.90 5.91 0.84
CA GLY A 53 -5.89 6.51 -0.02
C GLY A 53 -6.26 6.45 -1.50
N VAL A 54 -6.75 5.29 -1.96
CA VAL A 54 -7.22 5.11 -3.35
C VAL A 54 -8.43 5.99 -3.64
N VAL A 55 -9.41 6.03 -2.74
CA VAL A 55 -10.62 6.87 -2.89
C VAL A 55 -10.25 8.35 -3.03
N LEU A 56 -9.33 8.83 -2.20
CA LEU A 56 -8.87 10.22 -2.26
C LEU A 56 -8.20 10.54 -3.59
N ALA A 57 -7.39 9.64 -4.12
CA ALA A 57 -6.76 9.78 -5.44
C ALA A 57 -7.79 9.79 -6.58
N VAL A 58 -8.80 8.92 -6.51
CA VAL A 58 -9.91 8.90 -7.49
C VAL A 58 -10.69 10.20 -7.46
N GLU A 59 -11.03 10.70 -6.28
CA GLU A 59 -11.74 11.99 -6.11
C GLU A 59 -10.92 13.15 -6.69
N ASP A 60 -9.63 13.22 -6.38
CA ASP A 60 -8.73 14.27 -6.88
C ASP A 60 -8.57 14.21 -8.40
N PHE A 61 -8.35 13.02 -8.95
CA PHE A 61 -8.21 12.86 -10.39
C PHE A 61 -9.51 13.26 -11.12
N ASN A 62 -10.66 12.79 -10.64
CA ASN A 62 -11.97 13.11 -11.22
C ASN A 62 -12.31 14.61 -11.11
N ALA A 63 -11.86 15.29 -10.04
CA ALA A 63 -12.05 16.75 -9.89
C ALA A 63 -11.33 17.55 -10.99
N THR A 64 -10.29 16.99 -11.64
CA THR A 64 -9.63 17.61 -12.81
C THR A 64 -10.46 17.53 -14.08
N LYS A 65 -11.61 16.84 -14.08
CA LYS A 65 -12.47 16.59 -15.26
C LYS A 65 -11.65 16.04 -16.45
N PRO A 66 -11.00 14.87 -16.28
CA PRO A 66 -10.05 14.38 -17.25
C PRO A 66 -10.71 14.05 -18.60
N VAL A 67 -10.01 14.40 -19.68
CA VAL A 67 -10.36 13.99 -21.05
C VAL A 67 -9.27 13.05 -21.54
N ILE A 68 -9.65 11.83 -21.90
CA ILE A 68 -8.77 10.78 -22.38
C ILE A 68 -9.36 10.17 -23.65
N GLY A 69 -8.54 10.03 -24.70
CA GLY A 69 -9.02 9.56 -26.02
C GLY A 69 -10.06 10.49 -26.65
N GLY A 70 -10.02 11.79 -26.32
CA GLY A 70 -10.97 12.79 -26.80
C GLY A 70 -12.35 12.76 -26.12
N LYS A 71 -12.51 11.96 -25.04
CA LYS A 71 -13.77 11.82 -24.29
C LYS A 71 -13.57 12.24 -22.83
N PRO A 72 -14.54 12.98 -22.24
CA PRO A 72 -14.58 13.13 -20.79
C PRO A 72 -14.70 11.75 -20.14
N ILE A 73 -13.87 11.47 -19.12
CA ILE A 73 -13.93 10.22 -18.37
C ILE A 73 -14.13 10.48 -16.88
N ARG A 74 -14.61 9.46 -16.18
CA ARG A 74 -14.66 9.41 -14.72
C ARG A 74 -14.13 8.05 -14.24
N ILE A 75 -13.12 8.05 -13.39
CA ILE A 75 -12.68 6.81 -12.73
C ILE A 75 -13.73 6.39 -11.71
N VAL A 76 -14.13 5.13 -11.75
CA VAL A 76 -15.06 4.48 -10.82
C VAL A 76 -14.34 3.30 -10.19
N LEU A 77 -14.34 3.24 -8.86
CA LEU A 77 -13.67 2.16 -8.11
C LEU A 77 -14.61 0.95 -7.99
N ASP A 78 -14.16 -0.19 -8.50
CA ASP A 78 -14.80 -1.49 -8.30
C ASP A 78 -14.06 -2.21 -7.16
N SER A 79 -14.65 -2.18 -5.96
CA SER A 79 -14.00 -2.62 -4.73
C SER A 79 -14.45 -4.02 -4.33
N ALA A 80 -13.49 -4.84 -3.89
CA ALA A 80 -13.74 -6.17 -3.40
C ALA A 80 -12.94 -6.48 -2.13
N ASP A 81 -13.52 -7.30 -1.26
CA ASP A 81 -12.91 -7.80 -0.02
C ASP A 81 -12.22 -9.14 -0.29
N ASP A 82 -10.91 -9.20 -0.16
CA ASP A 82 -10.14 -10.44 -0.28
C ASP A 82 -9.95 -11.16 1.06
N GLN A 83 -10.42 -10.56 2.17
CA GLN A 83 -10.39 -11.12 3.53
C GLN A 83 -8.98 -11.52 4.03
N ALA A 84 -7.91 -11.02 3.40
CA ALA A 84 -6.54 -11.48 3.57
C ALA A 84 -6.36 -13.00 3.30
N ASP A 85 -7.28 -13.64 2.59
CA ASP A 85 -7.26 -15.06 2.27
C ASP A 85 -6.81 -15.29 0.81
N PRO A 86 -5.75 -16.10 0.55
CA PRO A 86 -5.22 -16.29 -0.79
C PRO A 86 -6.23 -16.87 -1.80
N ARG A 87 -7.17 -17.73 -1.35
CA ARG A 87 -8.20 -18.32 -2.24
C ARG A 87 -9.25 -17.28 -2.59
N THR A 88 -9.72 -16.53 -1.59
CA THR A 88 -10.63 -15.40 -1.80
C THR A 88 -10.00 -14.38 -2.72
N GLY A 89 -8.70 -14.05 -2.51
CA GLY A 89 -7.94 -13.15 -3.36
C GLY A 89 -7.94 -13.56 -4.84
N THR A 90 -7.74 -14.85 -5.16
CA THR A 90 -7.81 -15.32 -6.55
C THR A 90 -9.22 -15.24 -7.13
N THR A 91 -10.25 -15.54 -6.33
CA THR A 91 -11.65 -15.40 -6.75
C THR A 91 -12.02 -13.95 -7.04
N VAL A 92 -11.60 -13.04 -6.17
CA VAL A 92 -11.77 -11.59 -6.35
C VAL A 92 -11.03 -11.10 -7.59
N ALA A 93 -9.79 -11.57 -7.82
CA ALA A 93 -9.02 -11.18 -9.00
C ALA A 93 -9.73 -11.58 -10.30
N GLN A 94 -10.26 -12.81 -10.39
CA GLN A 94 -11.01 -13.25 -11.56
C GLN A 94 -12.27 -12.41 -11.76
N LYS A 95 -13.02 -12.14 -10.68
CA LYS A 95 -14.22 -11.29 -10.75
C LYS A 95 -13.89 -9.89 -11.33
N LEU A 96 -12.84 -9.24 -10.83
CA LEU A 96 -12.46 -7.90 -11.30
C LEU A 96 -12.00 -7.91 -12.77
N VAL A 97 -11.34 -8.98 -13.23
CA VAL A 97 -11.05 -9.18 -14.66
C VAL A 97 -12.35 -9.31 -15.47
N ASP A 98 -13.31 -10.10 -15.02
CA ASP A 98 -14.61 -10.31 -15.69
C ASP A 98 -15.45 -9.02 -15.70
N ASP A 99 -15.33 -8.18 -14.68
CA ASP A 99 -15.94 -6.84 -14.60
C ASP A 99 -15.25 -5.81 -15.50
N ASN A 100 -14.19 -6.21 -16.24
CA ASN A 100 -13.48 -5.42 -17.24
C ASN A 100 -12.79 -4.17 -16.64
N VAL A 101 -12.21 -4.29 -15.46
CA VAL A 101 -11.40 -3.20 -14.86
C VAL A 101 -10.19 -2.87 -15.76
N LYS A 102 -9.82 -1.60 -15.80
CA LYS A 102 -8.75 -1.08 -16.66
C LYS A 102 -7.39 -0.98 -15.95
N GLY A 103 -7.34 -1.28 -14.69
CA GLY A 103 -6.16 -1.34 -13.83
C GLY A 103 -6.56 -1.82 -12.46
N MET A 104 -5.58 -2.25 -11.66
CA MET A 104 -5.81 -2.83 -10.35
C MET A 104 -4.98 -2.11 -9.29
N LEU A 105 -5.61 -1.66 -8.21
CA LEU A 105 -5.01 -1.06 -7.03
C LEU A 105 -5.21 -2.01 -5.84
N GLY A 106 -4.22 -2.79 -5.53
CA GLY A 106 -4.29 -3.93 -4.61
C GLY A 106 -3.55 -5.13 -5.22
N HIS A 107 -3.52 -6.25 -4.58
CA HIS A 107 -4.04 -6.53 -3.23
C HIS A 107 -3.14 -5.94 -2.12
N PHE A 108 -3.57 -6.11 -0.86
CA PHE A 108 -2.78 -5.64 0.27
C PHE A 108 -1.73 -6.67 0.71
N ASN A 109 -2.17 -7.88 1.05
CA ASN A 109 -1.31 -8.92 1.60
C ASN A 109 -0.49 -9.61 0.51
N SER A 110 0.77 -9.95 0.78
CA SER A 110 1.62 -10.71 -0.15
C SER A 110 1.00 -12.06 -0.53
N GLY A 111 0.36 -12.73 0.44
CA GLY A 111 -0.31 -14.03 0.21
C GLY A 111 -1.50 -13.97 -0.73
N THR A 112 -2.22 -12.85 -0.80
CA THR A 112 -3.32 -12.63 -1.78
C THR A 112 -2.78 -12.11 -3.10
N THR A 113 -1.81 -11.19 -3.07
CA THR A 113 -1.24 -10.53 -4.26
C THR A 113 -0.51 -11.49 -5.18
N ILE A 114 0.38 -12.33 -4.63
CA ILE A 114 1.24 -13.23 -5.44
C ILE A 114 0.42 -14.14 -6.36
N PRO A 115 -0.60 -14.88 -5.89
CA PRO A 115 -1.42 -15.69 -6.79
C PRO A 115 -2.37 -14.85 -7.68
N ALA A 116 -2.89 -13.72 -7.19
CA ALA A 116 -3.78 -12.82 -7.95
C ALA A 116 -3.06 -12.17 -9.13
N SER A 117 -1.78 -11.79 -8.97
CA SER A 117 -0.99 -11.13 -10.01
C SER A 117 -0.87 -11.93 -11.30
N ARG A 118 -0.89 -13.26 -11.22
CA ARG A 118 -0.93 -14.13 -12.40
C ARG A 118 -2.22 -13.95 -13.20
N ILE A 119 -3.36 -13.78 -12.51
CA ILE A 119 -4.68 -13.60 -13.15
C ILE A 119 -4.70 -12.27 -13.89
N TYR A 120 -4.27 -11.19 -13.24
CA TYR A 120 -4.17 -9.87 -13.88
C TYR A 120 -3.15 -9.84 -15.02
N ALA A 121 -1.98 -10.50 -14.87
CA ALA A 121 -0.97 -10.59 -15.90
C ALA A 121 -1.49 -11.31 -17.16
N ASN A 122 -2.22 -12.41 -17.00
CA ASN A 122 -2.85 -13.14 -18.11
C ASN A 122 -3.89 -12.29 -18.84
N ALA A 123 -4.58 -11.40 -18.14
CA ALA A 123 -5.55 -10.46 -18.71
C ALA A 123 -4.88 -9.17 -19.24
N GLY A 124 -3.58 -8.99 -19.06
CA GLY A 124 -2.85 -7.79 -19.45
C GLY A 124 -3.18 -6.55 -18.61
N ILE A 125 -3.76 -6.71 -17.42
CA ILE A 125 -4.17 -5.64 -16.53
C ILE A 125 -3.02 -5.26 -15.60
N PRO A 126 -2.53 -4.00 -15.60
CA PRO A 126 -1.55 -3.53 -14.65
C PRO A 126 -2.10 -3.56 -13.21
N GLU A 127 -1.30 -4.10 -12.31
CA GLU A 127 -1.57 -4.16 -10.87
C GLU A 127 -0.51 -3.37 -10.12
N ILE A 128 -0.94 -2.44 -9.26
CA ILE A 128 -0.07 -1.75 -8.31
C ILE A 128 -0.51 -2.17 -6.91
N ALA A 129 0.32 -3.01 -6.26
CA ALA A 129 -0.04 -3.65 -5.00
C ALA A 129 0.69 -3.07 -3.80
N MET A 130 0.10 -3.25 -2.60
CA MET A 130 0.73 -2.90 -1.33
C MET A 130 1.71 -3.97 -0.85
N ALA A 131 1.61 -5.19 -1.37
CA ALA A 131 2.43 -6.35 -1.01
C ALA A 131 3.93 -6.07 -1.07
N THR A 132 4.67 -6.47 -0.03
CA THR A 132 6.10 -6.19 0.12
C THR A 132 7.02 -7.39 -0.16
N ALA A 133 6.48 -8.62 -0.20
CA ALA A 133 7.28 -9.83 -0.48
C ALA A 133 8.00 -9.75 -1.85
N PRO A 134 9.29 -10.11 -1.91
CA PRO A 134 10.08 -10.04 -3.16
C PRO A 134 9.50 -10.85 -4.30
N GLU A 135 8.84 -11.97 -4.01
CA GLU A 135 8.24 -12.88 -4.98
C GLU A 135 7.25 -12.17 -5.89
N TYR A 136 6.51 -11.17 -5.40
CA TYR A 136 5.49 -10.46 -6.17
C TYR A 136 6.05 -9.89 -7.48
N THR A 137 7.18 -9.19 -7.43
CA THR A 137 7.78 -8.53 -8.61
C THR A 137 8.85 -9.40 -9.31
N THR A 138 9.23 -10.55 -8.72
CA THR A 138 10.22 -11.47 -9.32
C THR A 138 9.60 -12.62 -10.12
N GLN A 139 8.27 -12.72 -10.19
CA GLN A 139 7.56 -13.69 -11.04
C GLN A 139 7.73 -13.43 -12.56
N GLY A 140 8.25 -12.25 -12.94
CA GLY A 140 8.48 -11.88 -14.33
C GLY A 140 7.29 -11.21 -15.03
N TYR A 141 6.21 -10.92 -14.35
CA TYR A 141 5.07 -10.22 -14.91
C TYR A 141 5.37 -8.73 -15.09
N LYS A 142 5.21 -8.24 -16.33
CA LYS A 142 5.41 -6.82 -16.67
C LYS A 142 4.30 -5.91 -16.17
N THR A 143 3.19 -6.50 -15.72
CA THR A 143 2.02 -5.82 -15.17
C THR A 143 2.10 -5.55 -13.67
N ALA A 144 3.08 -6.13 -12.96
CA ALA A 144 3.22 -6.05 -11.51
C ALA A 144 4.06 -4.85 -11.07
N PHE A 145 3.51 -3.99 -10.21
CA PHE A 145 4.16 -2.82 -9.61
C PHE A 145 3.89 -2.76 -8.12
N ARG A 146 4.81 -2.18 -7.34
CA ARG A 146 4.73 -2.09 -5.88
C ARG A 146 4.57 -0.64 -5.41
N MET A 147 3.67 -0.40 -4.45
CA MET A 147 3.45 0.93 -3.86
C MET A 147 4.46 1.27 -2.76
N MET A 148 5.04 0.26 -2.11
CA MET A 148 5.95 0.42 -0.97
C MET A 148 7.32 -0.20 -1.24
N THR A 149 8.28 0.03 -0.34
CA THR A 149 9.60 -0.60 -0.40
C THR A 149 9.49 -2.11 -0.12
N SER A 150 10.30 -2.92 -0.80
CA SER A 150 10.25 -4.40 -0.66
C SER A 150 10.83 -4.89 0.66
N ASP A 151 10.40 -6.11 1.08
CA ASP A 151 10.91 -6.80 2.26
C ASP A 151 12.42 -7.10 2.16
N THR A 152 12.97 -7.20 0.97
CA THR A 152 14.44 -7.34 0.79
C THR A 152 15.18 -6.16 1.41
N GLN A 153 14.72 -4.94 1.14
CA GLN A 153 15.34 -3.75 1.72
C GLN A 153 14.94 -3.59 3.19
N GLN A 154 13.68 -3.80 3.52
CA GLN A 154 13.18 -3.65 4.90
C GLN A 154 13.86 -4.63 5.86
N GLY A 155 13.90 -5.92 5.53
CA GLY A 155 14.56 -6.93 6.34
C GLY A 155 16.06 -6.70 6.45
N SER A 156 16.70 -6.23 5.36
CA SER A 156 18.12 -5.88 5.38
C SER A 156 18.42 -4.76 6.37
N VAL A 157 17.69 -3.65 6.30
CA VAL A 157 17.85 -2.52 7.22
C VAL A 157 17.54 -2.92 8.66
N ALA A 158 16.45 -3.67 8.88
CA ALA A 158 16.04 -4.10 10.21
C ALA A 158 17.06 -5.05 10.85
N GLY A 159 17.57 -6.04 10.09
CA GLY A 159 18.57 -7.01 10.59
C GLY A 159 19.91 -6.36 10.90
N GLU A 160 20.38 -5.46 10.04
CA GLU A 160 21.59 -4.68 10.28
C GLU A 160 21.45 -3.77 11.52
N PHE A 161 20.33 -3.07 11.63
CA PHE A 161 20.02 -2.18 12.76
C PHE A 161 19.98 -2.95 14.09
N ALA A 162 19.32 -4.11 14.12
CA ALA A 162 19.25 -4.95 15.31
C ALA A 162 20.67 -5.32 15.83
N VAL A 163 21.56 -5.74 14.93
CA VAL A 163 22.90 -6.21 15.33
C VAL A 163 23.89 -5.08 15.51
N LYS A 164 23.96 -4.12 14.57
CA LYS A 164 25.00 -3.08 14.58
C LYS A 164 24.64 -1.90 15.47
N THR A 165 23.35 -1.51 15.52
CA THR A 165 22.89 -0.34 16.28
C THR A 165 22.39 -0.74 17.68
N LEU A 166 21.42 -1.66 17.75
CA LEU A 166 20.88 -2.11 19.04
C LEU A 166 21.80 -3.10 19.77
N LYS A 167 22.89 -3.58 19.11
CA LYS A 167 23.88 -4.53 19.69
C LYS A 167 23.29 -5.87 20.10
N MET A 168 22.19 -6.30 19.50
CA MET A 168 21.55 -7.57 19.76
C MET A 168 22.35 -8.71 19.11
N LYS A 169 22.86 -9.64 19.92
CA LYS A 169 23.74 -10.73 19.46
C LYS A 169 22.99 -12.04 19.29
N LYS A 170 22.12 -12.37 20.23
CA LYS A 170 21.32 -13.60 20.27
C LYS A 170 19.90 -13.27 19.88
N ILE A 171 19.46 -13.70 18.74
CA ILE A 171 18.15 -13.34 18.17
C ILE A 171 17.30 -14.60 18.03
N ALA A 172 16.11 -14.59 18.58
CA ALA A 172 15.06 -15.55 18.28
C ALA A 172 14.12 -14.99 17.23
N ILE A 173 13.59 -15.84 16.35
CA ILE A 173 12.66 -15.44 15.31
C ILE A 173 11.36 -16.23 15.48
N VAL A 174 10.21 -15.55 15.28
CA VAL A 174 8.89 -16.17 15.14
C VAL A 174 8.25 -15.60 13.88
N ASP A 175 7.67 -16.46 13.01
CA ASP A 175 6.89 -16.02 11.87
C ASP A 175 5.48 -16.63 11.87
N ASP A 176 4.55 -16.00 11.16
CA ASP A 176 3.15 -16.42 11.08
C ASP A 176 2.83 -17.36 9.91
N ARG A 177 3.85 -17.80 9.18
CA ARG A 177 3.75 -18.65 7.99
C ARG A 177 2.97 -18.04 6.81
N THR A 178 2.59 -16.78 6.88
CA THR A 178 2.12 -16.09 5.68
C THR A 178 3.29 -15.79 4.73
N ALA A 179 2.99 -15.55 3.45
CA ALA A 179 4.03 -15.17 2.49
C ALA A 179 4.76 -13.89 2.91
N TYR A 180 4.04 -12.94 3.54
CA TYR A 180 4.64 -11.74 4.11
C TYR A 180 5.51 -12.06 5.33
N GLY A 181 4.91 -12.63 6.39
CA GLY A 181 5.61 -12.77 7.67
C GLY A 181 6.83 -13.67 7.59
N GLN A 182 6.72 -14.82 6.90
CA GLN A 182 7.85 -15.71 6.65
C GLN A 182 8.91 -15.04 5.76
N GLY A 183 8.48 -14.39 4.66
CA GLY A 183 9.38 -13.75 3.70
C GLY A 183 10.18 -12.61 4.34
N LEU A 184 9.54 -11.73 5.10
CA LEU A 184 10.22 -10.65 5.82
C LEU A 184 11.19 -11.21 6.89
N ALA A 185 10.77 -12.25 7.63
CA ALA A 185 11.64 -12.92 8.60
C ALA A 185 12.88 -13.54 7.95
N ASP A 186 12.76 -14.11 6.74
CA ASP A 186 13.89 -14.64 5.97
C ASP A 186 14.90 -13.53 5.60
N GLN A 187 14.43 -12.37 5.15
CA GLN A 187 15.30 -11.24 4.82
C GLN A 187 15.98 -10.66 6.07
N PHE A 188 15.24 -10.53 7.17
CA PHE A 188 15.78 -10.13 8.46
C PHE A 188 16.88 -11.09 8.95
N GLU A 189 16.60 -12.39 8.97
CA GLU A 189 17.51 -13.42 9.40
C GLU A 189 18.82 -13.37 8.60
N LYS A 190 18.72 -13.29 7.27
CA LYS A 190 19.86 -13.16 6.36
C LYS A 190 20.75 -11.97 6.71
N ALA A 191 20.14 -10.80 6.91
CA ALA A 191 20.85 -9.57 7.23
C ALA A 191 21.45 -9.57 8.64
N ALA A 192 20.72 -10.10 9.63
CA ALA A 192 21.21 -10.22 11.00
C ALA A 192 22.45 -11.13 11.07
N LYS A 193 22.42 -12.30 10.39
CA LYS A 193 23.56 -13.19 10.29
C LYS A 193 24.76 -12.53 9.59
N ALA A 194 24.52 -11.86 8.47
CA ALA A 194 25.56 -11.14 7.73
C ALA A 194 26.20 -10.01 8.56
N SER A 195 25.44 -9.45 9.52
CA SER A 195 25.91 -8.40 10.45
C SER A 195 26.60 -8.95 11.71
N GLY A 196 26.72 -10.27 11.86
CA GLY A 196 27.38 -10.93 12.99
C GLY A 196 26.46 -11.29 14.16
N GLY A 197 25.14 -11.27 13.94
CA GLY A 197 24.15 -11.80 14.86
C GLY A 197 24.01 -13.33 14.78
N THR A 198 23.62 -13.95 15.88
CA THR A 198 23.36 -15.38 15.96
C THR A 198 21.86 -15.62 16.11
N ILE A 199 21.27 -16.39 15.20
CA ILE A 199 19.88 -16.84 15.37
C ILE A 199 19.92 -18.06 16.30
N VAL A 200 19.40 -17.89 17.51
CA VAL A 200 19.41 -18.96 18.53
C VAL A 200 18.29 -19.96 18.33
N ASP A 201 17.18 -19.53 17.76
CA ASP A 201 16.06 -20.39 17.37
C ASP A 201 15.15 -19.68 16.37
N ARG A 202 14.41 -20.46 15.58
CA ARG A 202 13.35 -19.98 14.71
C ARG A 202 12.10 -20.85 14.86
N GLU A 203 11.03 -20.24 15.31
CA GLU A 203 9.74 -20.85 15.54
C GLU A 203 8.68 -20.23 14.62
N PHE A 204 7.51 -20.85 14.55
CA PHE A 204 6.39 -20.33 13.81
C PHE A 204 5.07 -20.56 14.52
N ALA A 205 4.11 -19.71 14.24
CA ALA A 205 2.71 -19.87 14.58
C ALA A 205 1.86 -19.62 13.32
N ASN A 206 0.58 -19.93 13.35
CA ASN A 206 -0.28 -19.51 12.26
C ASN A 206 -0.75 -18.05 12.46
N ASP A 207 -1.23 -17.46 11.39
CA ASP A 207 -1.74 -16.08 11.33
C ASP A 207 -3.01 -15.80 12.15
N LYS A 208 -3.56 -16.82 12.83
CA LYS A 208 -4.71 -16.74 13.73
C LYS A 208 -4.36 -17.10 15.16
N ALA A 209 -3.07 -17.36 15.44
CA ALA A 209 -2.62 -17.72 16.76
C ALA A 209 -2.82 -16.57 17.77
N VAL A 210 -3.30 -16.92 18.96
CA VAL A 210 -3.47 -15.98 20.08
C VAL A 210 -2.71 -16.43 21.34
N ASP A 211 -2.25 -17.68 21.37
CA ASP A 211 -1.44 -18.23 22.46
C ASP A 211 -0.05 -18.63 21.95
N PHE A 212 0.96 -17.99 22.49
CA PHE A 212 2.37 -18.15 22.15
C PHE A 212 3.19 -18.71 23.32
N LYS A 213 2.55 -19.06 24.46
CA LYS A 213 3.26 -19.41 25.70
C LYS A 213 4.25 -20.55 25.52
N ALA A 214 3.89 -21.59 24.77
CA ALA A 214 4.77 -22.73 24.52
C ALA A 214 6.04 -22.29 23.78
N ILE A 215 5.87 -21.57 22.65
CA ILE A 215 6.95 -21.02 21.85
C ILE A 215 7.81 -20.07 22.71
N LEU A 216 7.19 -19.12 23.39
CA LEU A 216 7.89 -18.11 24.18
C LEU A 216 8.64 -18.72 25.38
N THR A 217 8.11 -19.78 26.00
CA THR A 217 8.78 -20.51 27.09
C THR A 217 10.05 -21.20 26.55
N LYS A 218 9.98 -21.82 25.38
CA LYS A 218 11.15 -22.40 24.72
C LYS A 218 12.18 -21.32 24.42
N LEU A 219 11.77 -20.22 23.76
CA LEU A 219 12.68 -19.12 23.41
C LEU A 219 13.30 -18.47 24.65
N LYS A 220 12.53 -18.29 25.74
CA LYS A 220 13.03 -17.74 27.01
C LYS A 220 14.22 -18.53 27.54
N SER A 221 14.18 -19.88 27.47
CA SER A 221 15.26 -20.74 27.96
C SER A 221 16.61 -20.52 27.26
N MET A 222 16.58 -19.98 26.03
CA MET A 222 17.75 -19.65 25.22
C MET A 222 18.35 -18.27 25.52
N ASN A 223 17.63 -17.47 26.35
CA ASN A 223 18.02 -16.13 26.77
C ASN A 223 18.40 -15.24 25.56
N PRO A 224 17.48 -15.00 24.60
CA PRO A 224 17.74 -14.11 23.47
C PRO A 224 17.84 -12.66 23.92
N ASP A 225 18.60 -11.86 23.17
CA ASP A 225 18.66 -10.40 23.31
C ASP A 225 17.46 -9.72 22.63
N LEU A 226 16.87 -10.37 21.60
CA LEU A 226 15.78 -9.87 20.77
C LEU A 226 14.89 -11.02 20.33
N VAL A 227 13.58 -10.78 20.27
CA VAL A 227 12.63 -11.61 19.52
C VAL A 227 12.19 -10.82 18.28
N TYR A 228 12.47 -11.34 17.09
CA TYR A 228 11.95 -10.80 15.84
C TYR A 228 10.65 -11.52 15.47
N TYR A 229 9.62 -10.74 15.10
CA TYR A 229 8.34 -11.30 14.67
C TYR A 229 8.00 -10.86 13.25
N GLY A 230 7.81 -11.83 12.35
CA GLY A 230 7.25 -11.64 11.01
C GLY A 230 5.76 -11.96 11.03
N GLY A 231 4.91 -10.93 10.96
CA GLY A 231 3.45 -11.07 10.96
C GLY A 231 2.73 -9.77 11.35
N ALA A 232 1.43 -9.90 11.67
CA ALA A 232 0.54 -8.77 11.88
C ALA A 232 0.39 -8.36 13.36
N ASP A 233 -0.17 -7.18 13.59
CA ASP A 233 -0.40 -6.58 14.91
C ASP A 233 -1.36 -7.39 15.80
N SER A 234 -2.36 -8.04 15.18
CA SER A 234 -3.34 -8.88 15.88
C SER A 234 -2.71 -10.07 16.62
N GLN A 235 -1.55 -10.55 16.16
CA GLN A 235 -0.75 -11.59 16.81
C GLN A 235 0.38 -10.99 17.66
N ALA A 236 1.04 -9.93 17.20
CA ALA A 236 2.13 -9.28 17.92
C ALA A 236 1.68 -8.72 19.28
N GLY A 237 0.46 -8.18 19.36
CA GLY A 237 -0.10 -7.64 20.60
C GLY A 237 -0.24 -8.69 21.72
N PRO A 238 -0.94 -9.82 21.51
CA PRO A 238 -0.95 -10.94 22.44
C PRO A 238 0.43 -11.50 22.74
N MET A 239 1.31 -11.61 21.73
CA MET A 239 2.67 -12.14 21.91
C MET A 239 3.47 -11.29 22.90
N VAL A 240 3.53 -9.97 22.72
CA VAL A 240 4.31 -9.08 23.61
C VAL A 240 3.75 -9.07 25.04
N LYS A 241 2.43 -9.18 25.22
CA LYS A 241 1.82 -9.37 26.56
C LYS A 241 2.29 -10.67 27.23
N GLN A 242 2.34 -11.75 26.46
CA GLN A 242 2.79 -13.05 26.98
C GLN A 242 4.30 -13.05 27.25
N MET A 243 5.12 -12.39 26.43
CA MET A 243 6.54 -12.16 26.72
C MET A 243 6.72 -11.47 28.07
N LYS A 244 5.95 -10.40 28.32
CA LYS A 244 5.99 -9.66 29.60
C LYS A 244 5.54 -10.55 30.78
N THR A 245 4.43 -11.27 30.61
CA THR A 245 3.92 -12.20 31.66
C THR A 245 4.92 -13.30 32.01
N LEU A 246 5.63 -13.81 31.01
CA LEU A 246 6.71 -14.79 31.20
C LEU A 246 8.00 -14.18 31.76
N GLY A 247 8.08 -12.85 31.91
CA GLY A 247 9.27 -12.17 32.40
C GLY A 247 10.45 -12.23 31.41
N MET A 248 10.18 -12.28 30.12
CA MET A 248 11.22 -12.16 29.09
C MET A 248 11.80 -10.75 29.10
N ARG A 249 13.13 -10.63 29.02
CA ARG A 249 13.83 -9.34 28.96
C ARG A 249 14.01 -8.84 27.52
N ALA A 250 14.03 -9.77 26.57
CA ALA A 250 14.17 -9.47 25.15
C ALA A 250 13.01 -8.57 24.68
N PRO A 251 13.26 -7.43 24.03
CA PRO A 251 12.21 -6.67 23.35
C PRO A 251 11.70 -7.43 22.12
N LEU A 252 10.50 -7.06 21.67
CA LEU A 252 9.97 -7.47 20.36
C LEU A 252 10.47 -6.50 19.30
N MET A 253 10.87 -7.03 18.12
CA MET A 253 11.06 -6.27 16.89
C MET A 253 10.23 -6.89 15.77
N ALA A 254 9.63 -6.07 14.91
CA ALA A 254 8.72 -6.55 13.86
C ALA A 254 8.74 -5.65 12.62
N GLY A 255 7.96 -6.04 11.61
CA GLY A 255 7.75 -5.27 10.39
C GLY A 255 6.64 -4.24 10.49
N GLU A 256 6.30 -3.62 9.35
CA GLU A 256 5.36 -2.49 9.24
C GLU A 256 3.94 -2.82 9.69
N MET A 257 3.48 -4.06 9.51
CA MET A 257 2.15 -4.48 9.96
C MET A 257 1.99 -4.47 11.50
N VAL A 258 3.07 -4.24 12.25
CA VAL A 258 3.02 -4.05 13.72
C VAL A 258 3.10 -2.56 14.10
N LYS A 259 3.60 -1.69 13.22
CA LYS A 259 3.67 -0.24 13.45
C LYS A 259 2.28 0.39 13.28
N THR A 260 1.34 0.10 14.16
CA THR A 260 -0.05 0.56 14.12
C THR A 260 -0.54 1.03 15.48
N ASP A 261 -1.60 1.84 15.48
CA ASP A 261 -2.32 2.20 16.71
C ASP A 261 -3.09 0.99 17.27
N THR A 262 -3.50 0.07 16.41
CA THR A 262 -4.15 -1.19 16.80
C THR A 262 -3.22 -2.04 17.66
N PHE A 263 -1.94 -2.17 17.27
CA PHE A 263 -0.93 -2.84 18.10
C PHE A 263 -0.83 -2.18 19.47
N LEU A 264 -0.73 -0.85 19.53
CA LEU A 264 -0.63 -0.13 20.82
C LEU A 264 -1.86 -0.38 21.70
N LYS A 265 -3.06 -0.37 21.13
CA LYS A 265 -4.31 -0.69 21.84
C LYS A 265 -4.34 -2.12 22.36
N ILE A 266 -3.95 -3.10 21.54
CA ILE A 266 -3.95 -4.51 21.91
C ILE A 266 -2.86 -4.78 22.97
N ALA A 267 -1.65 -4.31 22.76
CA ALA A 267 -0.50 -4.58 23.64
C ALA A 267 -0.57 -3.80 24.96
N GLY A 268 -1.18 -2.59 24.95
CA GLY A 268 -1.23 -1.71 26.12
C GLY A 268 0.19 -1.41 26.62
N ASN A 269 0.38 -1.43 27.94
CA ASN A 269 1.69 -1.16 28.55
C ASN A 269 2.77 -2.22 28.28
N ALA A 270 2.44 -3.32 27.62
CA ALA A 270 3.43 -4.29 27.16
C ALA A 270 4.10 -3.87 25.83
N ALA A 271 3.56 -2.87 25.14
CA ALA A 271 4.11 -2.36 23.91
C ALA A 271 5.46 -1.67 24.08
N ASP A 272 5.71 -1.07 25.25
CA ASP A 272 6.92 -0.29 25.50
C ASP A 272 8.20 -1.07 25.21
N GLY A 273 9.10 -0.43 24.47
CA GLY A 273 10.35 -1.04 24.03
C GLY A 273 10.24 -1.83 22.72
N THR A 274 9.04 -2.11 22.22
CA THR A 274 8.86 -2.75 20.91
C THR A 274 9.45 -1.87 19.80
N VAL A 275 10.18 -2.49 18.87
CA VAL A 275 10.75 -1.83 17.69
C VAL A 275 9.98 -2.30 16.45
N ALA A 276 9.71 -1.42 15.51
CA ALA A 276 9.13 -1.79 14.23
C ALA A 276 9.84 -1.07 13.09
N SER A 277 10.02 -1.77 11.96
CA SER A 277 10.41 -1.15 10.70
C SER A 277 9.17 -0.77 9.91
N LEU A 278 9.24 0.32 9.15
CA LEU A 278 8.21 0.76 8.20
C LEU A 278 8.86 1.04 6.86
N ALA A 279 8.27 0.53 5.80
CA ALA A 279 8.67 0.84 4.44
C ALA A 279 8.21 2.26 4.08
N GLY A 280 9.11 3.23 4.17
CA GLY A 280 8.89 4.64 3.84
C GLY A 280 9.45 5.62 4.88
N LEU A 281 9.22 6.91 4.63
CA LEU A 281 9.55 8.00 5.53
C LEU A 281 8.46 8.20 6.60
N PRO A 282 8.79 8.84 7.74
CA PRO A 282 7.77 9.38 8.65
C PRO A 282 6.83 10.33 7.90
N LEU A 283 5.57 10.36 8.27
CA LEU A 283 4.53 11.12 7.58
C LEU A 283 4.84 12.63 7.52
N ASP A 284 5.45 13.17 8.56
CA ASP A 284 5.90 14.56 8.67
C ASP A 284 7.17 14.87 7.86
N GLU A 285 7.94 13.85 7.47
CA GLU A 285 9.09 13.96 6.57
C GLU A 285 8.73 13.70 5.09
N MET A 286 7.52 13.22 4.80
CA MET A 286 7.05 13.01 3.44
C MET A 286 6.87 14.35 2.72
N PRO A 287 7.34 14.51 1.46
CA PRO A 287 7.28 15.79 0.73
C PRO A 287 5.87 16.38 0.63
N GLY A 288 4.85 15.55 0.43
CA GLY A 288 3.45 15.94 0.37
C GLY A 288 2.67 15.69 1.67
N GLY A 289 3.33 15.23 2.73
CA GLY A 289 2.69 14.68 3.92
C GLY A 289 1.73 15.64 4.62
N ALA A 290 2.16 16.87 4.88
CA ALA A 290 1.31 17.86 5.59
C ALA A 290 0.00 18.17 4.83
N ALA A 291 0.08 18.37 3.52
CA ALA A 291 -1.09 18.63 2.68
C ALA A 291 -2.01 17.40 2.61
N TYR A 292 -1.41 16.20 2.51
CA TYR A 292 -2.15 14.93 2.49
C TYR A 292 -2.92 14.71 3.79
N VAL A 293 -2.28 14.89 4.95
CA VAL A 293 -2.91 14.77 6.28
C VAL A 293 -4.12 15.69 6.42
N ALA A 294 -3.96 16.96 6.02
CA ALA A 294 -5.07 17.93 6.08
C ALA A 294 -6.25 17.49 5.20
N LYS A 295 -5.98 17.04 3.97
CA LYS A 295 -6.98 16.55 3.03
C LYS A 295 -7.67 15.28 3.52
N TYR A 296 -6.91 14.31 3.98
CA TYR A 296 -7.41 13.04 4.50
C TYR A 296 -8.33 13.27 5.71
N LYS A 297 -7.89 14.08 6.66
CA LYS A 297 -8.69 14.46 7.84
C LYS A 297 -9.99 15.16 7.48
N ALA A 298 -9.94 16.10 6.53
CA ALA A 298 -11.12 16.80 6.04
C ALA A 298 -12.13 15.86 5.37
N ARG A 299 -11.65 14.85 4.65
CA ARG A 299 -12.51 13.92 3.90
C ARG A 299 -13.11 12.81 4.76
N PHE A 300 -12.32 12.19 5.64
CA PHE A 300 -12.72 10.99 6.37
C PHE A 300 -12.98 11.23 7.86
N ASN A 301 -12.61 12.39 8.39
CA ASN A 301 -12.63 12.70 9.83
C ASN A 301 -11.84 11.69 10.68
N GLU A 302 -10.84 11.06 10.08
CA GLU A 302 -9.94 10.07 10.66
C GLU A 302 -8.50 10.56 10.51
N ASP A 303 -7.57 10.01 11.31
CA ASP A 303 -6.16 10.29 11.17
C ASP A 303 -5.54 9.29 10.18
N VAL A 304 -4.58 9.77 9.38
CA VAL A 304 -3.79 8.92 8.49
C VAL A 304 -3.09 7.84 9.30
N GLN A 305 -3.24 6.60 8.88
CA GLN A 305 -2.56 5.48 9.52
C GLN A 305 -1.18 5.26 8.85
N THR A 306 -1.01 4.21 8.08
CA THR A 306 0.30 3.86 7.51
C THR A 306 0.28 3.84 5.99
N TYR A 307 -0.79 3.30 5.39
CA TYR A 307 -0.76 2.84 3.99
C TYR A 307 -1.40 3.81 3.00
N SER A 308 -2.30 4.67 3.45
CA SER A 308 -3.08 5.54 2.56
C SER A 308 -2.23 6.51 1.72
N PRO A 309 -1.10 7.08 2.17
CA PRO A 309 -0.28 7.94 1.32
C PRO A 309 0.34 7.19 0.14
N TYR A 310 0.78 5.94 0.35
CA TYR A 310 1.35 5.09 -0.71
C TYR A 310 0.28 4.64 -1.69
N ALA A 311 -0.91 4.32 -1.19
CA ALA A 311 -2.08 3.99 -2.00
C ALA A 311 -2.48 5.14 -2.92
N TYR A 312 -2.47 6.36 -2.39
CA TYR A 312 -2.72 7.57 -3.16
C TYR A 312 -1.70 7.75 -4.28
N ASP A 313 -0.41 7.64 -3.96
CA ASP A 313 0.66 7.79 -4.96
C ASP A 313 0.60 6.71 -6.04
N GLY A 314 0.35 5.44 -5.67
CA GLY A 314 0.18 4.35 -6.62
C GLY A 314 -1.00 4.57 -7.57
N ALA A 315 -2.14 5.02 -7.04
CA ALA A 315 -3.31 5.35 -7.85
C ALA A 315 -3.03 6.52 -8.79
N MET A 316 -2.40 7.59 -8.30
CA MET A 316 -2.03 8.75 -9.11
C MET A 316 -1.01 8.40 -10.19
N ALA A 317 -0.08 7.46 -9.94
CA ALA A 317 0.84 6.96 -10.97
C ALA A 317 0.09 6.27 -12.11
N MET A 318 -0.89 5.40 -11.80
CA MET A 318 -1.73 4.75 -12.79
C MET A 318 -2.55 5.77 -13.60
N PHE A 319 -3.22 6.70 -12.94
CA PHE A 319 -4.05 7.71 -13.61
C PHE A 319 -3.22 8.68 -14.47
N THR A 320 -2.04 9.04 -14.00
CA THR A 320 -1.09 9.85 -14.76
C THR A 320 -0.62 9.11 -16.01
N ALA A 321 -0.33 7.80 -15.90
CA ALA A 321 0.04 6.99 -17.06
C ALA A 321 -1.10 6.89 -18.09
N MET A 322 -2.36 6.69 -17.66
CA MET A 322 -3.54 6.72 -18.53
C MET A 322 -3.69 8.07 -19.24
N LYS A 323 -3.54 9.17 -18.52
CA LYS A 323 -3.62 10.54 -19.07
C LYS A 323 -2.50 10.78 -20.09
N THR A 324 -1.26 10.40 -19.76
CA THR A 324 -0.11 10.56 -20.65
C THR A 324 -0.22 9.70 -21.90
N ALA A 325 -0.76 8.47 -21.79
CA ALA A 325 -1.07 7.60 -22.92
C ALA A 325 -2.23 8.13 -23.78
N ASN A 326 -2.99 9.08 -23.26
CA ASN A 326 -4.29 9.49 -23.81
C ASN A 326 -5.20 8.27 -24.07
N SER A 327 -5.14 7.27 -23.16
CA SER A 327 -5.87 6.00 -23.30
C SER A 327 -6.03 5.31 -21.94
N THR A 328 -7.19 4.72 -21.72
CA THR A 328 -7.49 3.84 -20.56
C THR A 328 -7.26 2.36 -20.90
N ASP A 329 -6.84 2.05 -22.11
CA ASP A 329 -6.47 0.70 -22.53
C ASP A 329 -5.16 0.28 -21.83
N PRO A 330 -5.17 -0.82 -21.03
CA PRO A 330 -4.00 -1.32 -20.33
C PRO A 330 -2.76 -1.48 -21.22
N ALA A 331 -2.92 -2.01 -22.44
CA ALA A 331 -1.80 -2.23 -23.35
C ALA A 331 -1.10 -0.92 -23.77
N LYS A 332 -1.83 0.20 -23.76
CA LYS A 332 -1.30 1.51 -24.18
C LYS A 332 -0.65 2.28 -23.05
N TYR A 333 -1.21 2.21 -21.83
CA TYR A 333 -0.66 2.98 -20.71
C TYR A 333 0.39 2.21 -19.90
N LEU A 334 0.40 0.86 -19.90
CA LEU A 334 1.38 0.05 -19.18
C LEU A 334 2.84 0.43 -19.47
N PRO A 335 3.29 0.67 -20.72
CA PRO A 335 4.65 1.11 -20.99
C PRO A 335 5.00 2.48 -20.37
N LEU A 336 4.02 3.34 -20.15
CA LEU A 336 4.19 4.65 -19.54
C LEU A 336 4.16 4.53 -18.01
N LEU A 337 3.32 3.65 -17.45
CA LEU A 337 3.35 3.31 -16.04
C LEU A 337 4.72 2.75 -15.62
N ALA A 338 5.31 1.86 -16.42
CA ALA A 338 6.65 1.33 -16.17
C ALA A 338 7.76 2.40 -16.22
N LYS A 339 7.48 3.56 -16.83
CA LYS A 339 8.38 4.71 -16.92
C LYS A 339 7.95 5.86 -16.00
N THR A 340 7.12 5.57 -15.00
CA THR A 340 6.73 6.57 -14.01
C THR A 340 7.95 7.30 -13.47
N ASP A 341 7.88 8.63 -13.50
CA ASP A 341 8.84 9.55 -12.89
C ASP A 341 8.06 10.82 -12.51
N MET A 342 7.59 10.87 -11.26
CA MET A 342 6.71 11.95 -10.79
C MET A 342 6.94 12.25 -9.32
N ALA A 343 6.64 13.48 -8.91
CA ALA A 343 6.54 13.81 -7.50
C ALA A 343 5.26 13.20 -6.91
N GLY A 344 5.37 12.60 -5.74
CA GLY A 344 4.26 12.05 -4.97
C GLY A 344 4.12 12.69 -3.59
N VAL A 345 3.19 12.17 -2.83
CA VAL A 345 3.06 12.49 -1.40
C VAL A 345 4.22 11.91 -0.62
N THR A 346 4.59 10.66 -0.92
CA THR A 346 5.56 9.87 -0.17
C THR A 346 7.00 10.09 -0.59
N SER A 347 7.23 10.58 -1.81
CA SER A 347 8.56 10.74 -2.40
C SER A 347 8.61 11.94 -3.35
N LYS A 348 9.77 12.63 -3.38
CA LYS A 348 10.05 13.66 -4.39
C LYS A 348 10.12 13.10 -5.81
N GLN A 349 10.48 11.83 -5.94
CA GLN A 349 10.58 11.11 -7.20
C GLN A 349 10.08 9.68 -7.02
N LEU A 350 8.84 9.44 -7.40
CA LEU A 350 8.28 8.10 -7.49
C LEU A 350 8.65 7.53 -8.86
N ALA A 351 9.42 6.46 -8.87
CA ALA A 351 9.88 5.80 -10.08
C ALA A 351 10.02 4.29 -9.86
N TYR A 352 9.72 3.51 -10.89
CA TYR A 352 9.84 2.06 -10.87
C TYR A 352 11.13 1.56 -11.53
N ASP A 353 11.68 0.48 -11.02
CA ASP A 353 12.75 -0.27 -11.68
C ASP A 353 12.19 -1.21 -12.76
N SER A 354 13.07 -2.01 -13.40
CA SER A 354 12.66 -2.94 -14.48
C SER A 354 11.76 -4.10 -14.00
N LYS A 355 11.64 -4.31 -12.69
CA LYS A 355 10.79 -5.33 -12.07
C LYS A 355 9.44 -4.78 -11.60
N GLY A 356 9.32 -3.45 -11.48
CA GLY A 356 8.15 -2.78 -10.91
C GLY A 356 8.30 -2.44 -9.42
N ASP A 357 9.50 -2.55 -8.86
CA ASP A 357 9.81 -2.09 -7.50
C ASP A 357 10.13 -0.58 -7.49
N LEU A 358 9.86 0.09 -6.36
CA LEU A 358 10.25 1.49 -6.17
C LEU A 358 11.79 1.62 -6.13
N LYS A 359 12.35 2.57 -6.91
CA LYS A 359 13.80 2.78 -6.99
C LYS A 359 14.40 3.38 -5.72
N ASN A 360 13.72 4.34 -5.11
CA ASN A 360 14.27 5.17 -4.02
C ASN A 360 13.48 4.97 -2.72
N GLY A 361 13.04 3.74 -2.44
CA GLY A 361 12.29 3.44 -1.24
C GLY A 361 13.11 3.70 0.03
N GLY A 362 12.48 4.29 1.06
CA GLY A 362 13.05 4.46 2.38
C GLY A 362 12.60 3.37 3.35
N ILE A 363 13.34 3.22 4.45
CA ILE A 363 12.92 2.41 5.61
C ILE A 363 13.11 3.27 6.85
N THR A 364 12.09 3.33 7.69
CA THR A 364 12.16 4.02 8.99
C THR A 364 11.99 3.00 10.12
N LEU A 365 12.84 3.11 11.13
CA LEU A 365 12.78 2.34 12.37
C LEU A 365 12.08 3.19 13.42
N TYR A 366 11.13 2.57 14.14
CA TYR A 366 10.37 3.18 15.23
C TYR A 366 10.54 2.36 16.50
N LYS A 367 10.34 3.00 17.65
CA LYS A 367 10.26 2.35 18.95
C LYS A 367 9.07 2.87 19.73
N VAL A 368 8.40 2.00 20.46
CA VAL A 368 7.38 2.45 21.41
C VAL A 368 8.05 2.99 22.66
N VAL A 369 7.75 4.24 22.98
CA VAL A 369 8.19 4.96 24.17
C VAL A 369 6.96 5.61 24.79
N ASP A 370 6.67 5.30 26.05
CA ASP A 370 5.50 5.82 26.78
C ASP A 370 4.18 5.62 26.01
N GLY A 371 4.02 4.44 25.42
CA GLY A 371 2.82 4.04 24.68
C GLY A 371 2.66 4.72 23.31
N LYS A 372 3.70 5.35 22.76
CA LYS A 372 3.68 6.03 21.46
C LYS A 372 4.83 5.57 20.56
N TRP A 373 4.56 5.48 19.26
CA TRP A 373 5.59 5.26 18.26
C TRP A 373 6.48 6.50 18.11
N THR A 374 7.78 6.32 18.31
CA THR A 374 8.82 7.36 18.19
C THR A 374 9.82 6.94 17.13
N THR A 375 10.14 7.81 16.20
CA THR A 375 11.16 7.57 15.15
C THR A 375 12.54 7.41 15.78
N LEU A 376 13.25 6.34 15.38
CA LEU A 376 14.64 6.11 15.74
C LEU A 376 15.60 6.52 14.64
N GLN A 377 15.34 6.09 13.42
CA GLN A 377 16.21 6.29 12.27
C GLN A 377 15.47 6.07 10.96
N SER A 378 15.73 6.90 9.94
CA SER A 378 15.32 6.68 8.55
C SER A 378 16.55 6.38 7.69
N VAL A 379 16.41 5.43 6.74
CA VAL A 379 17.45 5.00 5.80
C VAL A 379 16.89 5.03 4.39
N GLY A 380 17.51 5.76 3.47
CA GLY A 380 17.00 5.96 2.10
C GLY A 380 15.80 6.90 2.05
N GLY A 381 15.07 6.90 0.94
CA GLY A 381 13.81 7.66 0.76
C GLY A 381 13.95 9.16 0.53
N LYS A 382 15.18 9.69 0.34
CA LYS A 382 15.44 11.14 0.17
C LYS A 382 15.75 11.50 -1.26
#